data_d6d6a69740ef91516c45f3768c519b96
#
_entry.id   d6d6a69740ef91516c45f3768c519b96
#
_cell.length_a   1.000
_cell.length_b   1.000
_cell.length_c   1.000
_cell.angle_alpha   90.00
_cell.angle_beta   90.00
_cell.angle_gamma   90.00
#
_symmetry.space_group_name_H-M   'P 1'
#
loop_
_entity.id
_entity.type
_entity.pdbx_description
1 polymer ?
#
loop_
_entity_poly.entity_id
_entity_poly.type
_entity_poly.pdbx_seq_one_letter_code
_entity_poly.pdbx_strand_id
1 'polypeptide(L)'
;MTLFIKIIGVIVGIILIIGPFIYLHIRKIFREHKNYERGLKLVPILIHLPPESDDTENRGGRDERDVNEESISKAQIIYNIIAGTWEKGFNRKFYGQRHISFEIVGAKGFINYYAAVPVSLVEVVKQAVISAYPTARLEETYEHNIFSDVGKINGTLGGEFVLKQSYAYPIATFQDSKRDAMQSILSAMTSLSKDDGAAIQILLRPADPSWRKNASTLANKKRKGQESRTGFEAFFWWIKSIFVAISKAPEQNSKDQSGGGNKKELSNLEAATLDAIDDKTRHAAFEVVLRVVVSSNISQKSQSILSQIIASFSLFDAPGKNGFKYVPSKDIEGLVTSYIMRFFPQHNKGMILNAVELASLFHFPDQSNIHSTHSSGLELHNEYHTQ
;
A
#
# COMPACT_ATOMS: atom_id res chain seq x y z
N MET A 1 11.66 58.62 -2.16
CA MET A 1 11.95 57.50 -3.07
C MET A 1 12.59 56.31 -2.35
N THR A 2 13.64 56.47 -1.54
CA THR A 2 14.36 55.42 -0.81
C THR A 2 13.54 54.66 0.25
N LEU A 3 12.64 55.36 0.99
CA LEU A 3 11.77 54.74 2.00
C LEU A 3 10.72 53.82 1.33
N PHE A 4 10.14 54.25 0.23
CA PHE A 4 9.14 53.48 -0.53
C PHE A 4 9.74 52.21 -1.10
N ILE A 5 10.97 52.23 -1.62
CA ILE A 5 11.69 51.06 -2.11
C ILE A 5 12.00 50.05 -0.98
N LYS A 6 12.36 50.57 0.22
CA LYS A 6 12.59 49.71 1.40
C LYS A 6 11.30 49.03 1.86
N ILE A 7 10.18 49.71 1.87
CA ILE A 7 8.86 49.15 2.24
C ILE A 7 8.45 48.06 1.24
N ILE A 8 8.57 48.32 -0.07
CA ILE A 8 8.31 47.31 -1.09
C ILE A 8 9.20 46.09 -0.92
N GLY A 9 10.51 46.29 -0.66
CA GLY A 9 11.44 45.19 -0.42
C GLY A 9 11.05 44.34 0.78
N VAL A 10 10.59 44.94 1.88
CA VAL A 10 10.08 44.22 3.06
C VAL A 10 8.80 43.42 2.72
N ILE A 11 7.86 44.03 2.01
CA ILE A 11 6.60 43.38 1.61
C ILE A 11 6.89 42.19 0.69
N VAL A 12 7.75 42.33 -0.30
CA VAL A 12 8.18 41.27 -1.19
C VAL A 12 8.89 40.14 -0.41
N GLY A 13 9.76 40.51 0.55
CA GLY A 13 10.42 39.56 1.43
C GLY A 13 9.43 38.74 2.26
N ILE A 14 8.42 39.39 2.82
CA ILE A 14 7.33 38.75 3.58
C ILE A 14 6.54 37.78 2.66
N ILE A 15 6.17 38.21 1.47
CA ILE A 15 5.42 37.41 0.51
C ILE A 15 6.24 36.18 0.09
N LEU A 16 7.55 36.31 -0.14
CA LEU A 16 8.43 35.22 -0.51
C LEU A 16 8.61 34.19 0.62
N ILE A 17 8.54 34.61 1.88
CA ILE A 17 8.64 33.72 3.04
C ILE A 17 7.30 33.08 3.35
N ILE A 18 6.22 33.87 3.44
CA ILE A 18 4.90 33.39 3.89
C ILE A 18 4.13 32.72 2.74
N GLY A 19 4.29 33.18 1.50
CA GLY A 19 3.60 32.69 0.33
C GLY A 19 3.68 31.17 0.13
N PRO A 20 4.86 30.53 0.21
CA PRO A 20 5.01 29.09 0.12
C PRO A 20 4.24 28.34 1.21
N PHE A 21 4.20 28.85 2.45
CA PHE A 21 3.46 28.24 3.55
C PHE A 21 1.95 28.30 3.32
N ILE A 22 1.45 29.45 2.89
CA ILE A 22 0.04 29.63 2.52
C ILE A 22 -0.32 28.71 1.37
N TYR A 23 0.51 28.64 0.32
CA TYR A 23 0.30 27.74 -0.82
C TYR A 23 0.24 26.27 -0.40
N LEU A 24 1.16 25.82 0.45
CA LEU A 24 1.18 24.44 0.95
C LEU A 24 -0.05 24.15 1.81
N HIS A 25 -0.49 25.10 2.63
CA HIS A 25 -1.67 24.96 3.47
C HIS A 25 -2.95 24.87 2.63
N ILE A 26 -3.14 25.79 1.69
CA ILE A 26 -4.27 25.78 0.75
C ILE A 26 -4.29 24.48 -0.06
N ARG A 27 -3.14 24.08 -0.60
CA ARG A 27 -3.00 22.84 -1.34
C ARG A 27 -3.38 21.61 -0.49
N LYS A 28 -3.04 21.61 0.80
CA LYS A 28 -3.44 20.54 1.73
C LYS A 28 -4.96 20.46 1.85
N ILE A 29 -5.63 21.58 2.09
CA ILE A 29 -7.11 21.65 2.21
C ILE A 29 -7.79 21.15 0.93
N PHE A 30 -7.35 21.62 -0.24
CA PHE A 30 -7.93 21.21 -1.51
C PHE A 30 -7.72 19.70 -1.78
N ARG A 31 -6.59 19.13 -1.39
CA ARG A 31 -6.35 17.69 -1.49
C ARG A 31 -7.25 16.88 -0.57
N GLU A 32 -7.46 17.36 0.66
CA GLU A 32 -8.37 16.70 1.61
C GLU A 32 -9.79 16.69 1.05
N HIS A 33 -10.28 17.84 0.63
CA HIS A 33 -11.61 17.96 0.03
C HIS A 33 -11.77 17.04 -1.19
N LYS A 34 -10.77 17.03 -2.09
CA LYS A 34 -10.81 16.18 -3.29
C LYS A 34 -10.74 14.70 -2.96
N ASN A 35 -10.06 14.30 -1.90
CA ASN A 35 -10.04 12.91 -1.44
C ASN A 35 -11.41 12.46 -0.91
N TYR A 36 -12.11 13.31 -0.16
CA TYR A 36 -13.49 13.04 0.25
C TYR A 36 -14.42 12.86 -0.96
N GLU A 37 -14.37 13.80 -1.88
CA GLU A 37 -15.17 13.71 -3.12
C GLU A 37 -14.88 12.43 -3.90
N ARG A 38 -13.61 12.02 -3.98
CA ARG A 38 -13.21 10.79 -4.67
C ARG A 38 -13.72 9.55 -3.95
N GLY A 39 -13.64 9.49 -2.63
CA GLY A 39 -14.14 8.36 -1.85
C GLY A 39 -15.64 8.13 -2.07
N LEU A 40 -16.42 9.22 -2.13
CA LEU A 40 -17.87 9.17 -2.39
C LEU A 40 -18.25 8.75 -3.82
N LYS A 41 -17.30 8.82 -4.77
CA LYS A 41 -17.54 8.55 -6.20
C LYS A 41 -16.85 7.29 -6.69
N LEU A 42 -16.45 6.39 -5.79
CA LEU A 42 -15.94 5.08 -6.17
C LEU A 42 -17.10 4.15 -6.48
N VAL A 43 -16.94 3.37 -7.55
CA VAL A 43 -17.88 2.33 -7.95
C VAL A 43 -17.38 1.00 -7.36
N PRO A 44 -18.13 0.37 -6.47
CA PRO A 44 -17.80 -0.96 -5.97
C PRO A 44 -18.09 -2.01 -7.03
N ILE A 45 -17.13 -2.89 -7.25
CA ILE A 45 -17.20 -3.99 -8.22
C ILE A 45 -16.93 -5.27 -7.43
N LEU A 46 -17.89 -6.17 -7.42
CA LEU A 46 -17.72 -7.53 -6.90
C LEU A 46 -17.05 -8.38 -7.97
N ILE A 47 -16.01 -9.10 -7.57
CA ILE A 47 -15.22 -9.95 -8.45
C ILE A 47 -15.51 -11.39 -8.10
N HIS A 48 -16.24 -12.06 -8.99
CA HIS A 48 -16.51 -13.49 -8.89
C HIS A 48 -15.44 -14.26 -9.65
N LEU A 49 -14.86 -15.24 -8.97
CA LEU A 49 -13.96 -16.21 -9.56
C LEU A 49 -14.74 -17.51 -9.64
N PRO A 50 -15.19 -17.95 -10.82
CA PRO A 50 -15.87 -19.23 -10.92
C PRO A 50 -14.89 -20.36 -10.56
N PRO A 51 -15.38 -21.45 -9.96
CA PRO A 51 -14.59 -22.66 -9.81
C PRO A 51 -14.09 -23.08 -11.18
N GLU A 52 -12.86 -23.57 -11.25
CA GLU A 52 -12.39 -24.16 -12.48
C GLU A 52 -13.29 -25.33 -12.87
N SER A 53 -13.61 -25.42 -14.15
CA SER A 53 -14.40 -26.53 -14.70
C SER A 53 -13.67 -27.86 -14.45
N ASP A 54 -14.45 -28.93 -14.27
CA ASP A 54 -13.99 -30.31 -13.99
C ASP A 54 -13.00 -30.89 -15.04
N ASP A 55 -12.59 -30.12 -16.06
CA ASP A 55 -11.50 -30.47 -16.98
C ASP A 55 -10.12 -30.62 -16.29
N THR A 56 -10.09 -30.51 -14.98
CA THR A 56 -8.90 -30.71 -14.14
C THR A 56 -8.40 -32.14 -14.06
N GLU A 57 -9.09 -33.13 -14.61
CA GLU A 57 -8.57 -34.50 -14.73
C GLU A 57 -7.24 -34.60 -15.51
N ASN A 58 -6.90 -33.56 -16.29
CA ASN A 58 -5.62 -33.45 -17.02
C ASN A 58 -4.51 -32.69 -16.26
N ARG A 59 -4.72 -32.23 -15.03
CA ARG A 59 -3.67 -31.63 -14.19
C ARG A 59 -2.75 -32.65 -13.52
N GLY A 60 -2.60 -33.83 -14.08
CA GLY A 60 -1.65 -34.82 -13.59
C GLY A 60 -0.27 -34.20 -13.35
N GLY A 61 0.03 -33.85 -12.09
CA GLY A 61 1.39 -33.59 -11.65
C GLY A 61 1.89 -32.16 -11.65
N ARG A 62 1.06 -31.13 -11.78
CA ARG A 62 1.53 -29.74 -11.53
C ARG A 62 1.78 -29.53 -10.03
N ASP A 63 2.98 -29.05 -9.68
CA ASP A 63 3.33 -28.67 -8.32
C ASP A 63 2.46 -27.47 -7.89
N GLU A 64 1.93 -27.50 -6.68
CA GLU A 64 1.18 -26.39 -6.07
C GLU A 64 1.95 -25.05 -6.15
N ARG A 65 3.27 -25.13 -6.15
CA ARG A 65 4.16 -23.96 -6.30
C ARG A 65 4.03 -23.29 -7.66
N ASP A 66 3.90 -24.06 -8.73
CA ASP A 66 3.77 -23.54 -10.09
C ASP A 66 2.42 -22.82 -10.27
N VAL A 67 1.36 -23.35 -9.66
CA VAL A 67 0.02 -22.76 -9.67
C VAL A 67 0.00 -21.41 -8.94
N ASN A 68 0.63 -21.34 -7.78
CA ASN A 68 0.71 -20.09 -7.00
C ASN A 68 1.57 -19.03 -7.72
N GLU A 69 2.68 -19.44 -8.35
CA GLU A 69 3.51 -18.52 -9.13
C GLU A 69 2.76 -17.97 -10.36
N GLU A 70 1.95 -18.80 -11.01
CA GLU A 70 1.08 -18.38 -12.12
C GLU A 70 0.03 -17.37 -11.65
N SER A 71 -0.64 -17.63 -10.52
CA SER A 71 -1.66 -16.71 -9.95
C SER A 71 -1.07 -15.34 -9.59
N ILE A 72 0.11 -15.31 -8.99
CA ILE A 72 0.84 -14.09 -8.66
C ILE A 72 1.26 -13.34 -9.93
N SER A 73 1.73 -14.07 -10.95
CA SER A 73 2.11 -13.48 -12.24
C SER A 73 0.90 -12.85 -12.95
N LYS A 74 -0.28 -13.48 -12.87
CA LYS A 74 -1.55 -12.92 -13.39
C LYS A 74 -1.90 -11.62 -12.66
N ALA A 75 -1.80 -11.58 -11.33
CA ALA A 75 -2.06 -10.37 -10.57
C ALA A 75 -1.10 -9.23 -10.93
N GLN A 76 0.17 -9.54 -11.22
CA GLN A 76 1.14 -8.55 -11.64
C GLN A 76 0.72 -7.83 -12.94
N ILE A 77 0.01 -8.51 -13.85
CA ILE A 77 -0.56 -7.91 -15.06
C ILE A 77 -1.54 -6.79 -14.69
N ILE A 78 -2.43 -7.04 -13.71
CA ILE A 78 -3.40 -6.03 -13.23
C ILE A 78 -2.66 -4.79 -12.74
N TYR A 79 -1.66 -4.94 -11.89
CA TYR A 79 -0.93 -3.80 -11.35
C TYR A 79 -0.16 -3.04 -12.43
N ASN A 80 0.43 -3.74 -13.41
CA ASN A 80 1.11 -3.07 -14.52
C ASN A 80 0.16 -2.23 -15.38
N ILE A 81 -1.07 -2.70 -15.64
CA ILE A 81 -2.10 -1.94 -16.35
C ILE A 81 -2.52 -0.72 -15.53
N ILE A 82 -2.79 -0.90 -14.22
CA ILE A 82 -3.19 0.19 -13.32
C ILE A 82 -2.08 1.25 -13.22
N ALA A 83 -0.82 0.86 -13.25
CA ALA A 83 0.30 1.80 -13.23
C ALA A 83 0.26 2.77 -14.42
N GLY A 84 -0.27 2.34 -15.56
CA GLY A 84 -0.49 3.19 -16.74
C GLY A 84 -1.51 4.32 -16.53
N THR A 85 -2.30 4.28 -15.43
CA THR A 85 -3.29 5.33 -15.12
C THR A 85 -2.70 6.57 -14.45
N TRP A 86 -1.38 6.67 -14.38
CA TRP A 86 -0.67 7.81 -13.82
C TRP A 86 -1.08 9.13 -14.47
N GLU A 87 -1.64 10.04 -13.67
CA GLU A 87 -2.00 11.39 -14.13
C GLU A 87 -0.78 12.30 -14.14
N LYS A 88 -0.63 13.08 -15.22
CA LYS A 88 0.39 14.11 -15.37
C LYS A 88 -0.25 15.50 -15.23
N GLY A 89 0.58 16.51 -14.98
CA GLY A 89 0.16 17.91 -15.05
C GLY A 89 -0.19 18.56 -13.72
N PHE A 90 -0.77 19.78 -13.81
CA PHE A 90 -1.06 20.63 -12.67
C PHE A 90 -2.10 20.04 -11.74
N ASN A 91 -3.16 19.44 -12.30
CA ASN A 91 -4.25 18.83 -11.51
C ASN A 91 -3.72 17.80 -10.53
N ARG A 92 -2.79 16.93 -10.96
CA ARG A 92 -2.14 15.98 -10.08
C ARG A 92 -1.31 16.69 -8.99
N LYS A 93 -0.53 17.68 -9.35
CA LYS A 93 0.30 18.42 -8.38
C LYS A 93 -0.55 19.08 -7.31
N PHE A 94 -1.71 19.59 -7.67
CA PHE A 94 -2.59 20.35 -6.78
C PHE A 94 -3.55 19.42 -6.01
N TYR A 95 -4.29 18.54 -6.70
CA TYR A 95 -5.34 17.69 -6.12
C TYR A 95 -4.90 16.26 -5.76
N GLY A 96 -3.66 15.88 -6.08
CA GLY A 96 -3.15 14.53 -5.86
C GLY A 96 -3.62 13.52 -6.92
N GLN A 97 -3.20 12.27 -6.77
CA GLN A 97 -3.48 11.16 -7.69
C GLN A 97 -4.80 10.46 -7.30
N ARG A 98 -5.51 9.91 -8.29
CA ARG A 98 -6.66 9.01 -8.05
C ARG A 98 -6.15 7.72 -7.41
N HIS A 99 -6.97 7.10 -6.58
CA HIS A 99 -6.69 5.81 -5.97
C HIS A 99 -7.79 4.79 -6.29
N ILE A 100 -7.45 3.53 -6.14
CA ILE A 100 -8.31 2.36 -6.28
C ILE A 100 -8.21 1.59 -4.98
N SER A 101 -9.26 0.89 -4.60
CA SER A 101 -9.26 -0.07 -3.49
C SER A 101 -9.39 -1.48 -4.04
N PHE A 102 -8.57 -2.41 -3.54
CA PHE A 102 -8.87 -3.84 -3.57
C PHE A 102 -9.18 -4.31 -2.15
N GLU A 103 -10.20 -5.13 -2.00
CA GLU A 103 -10.71 -5.51 -0.69
C GLU A 103 -11.01 -7.01 -0.64
N ILE A 104 -10.56 -7.65 0.44
CA ILE A 104 -10.97 -9.00 0.83
C ILE A 104 -11.94 -8.83 1.97
N VAL A 105 -13.16 -9.31 1.80
CA VAL A 105 -14.25 -9.09 2.75
C VAL A 105 -14.83 -10.43 3.17
N GLY A 106 -14.65 -10.77 4.43
CA GLY A 106 -15.32 -11.90 5.08
C GLY A 106 -16.55 -11.38 5.83
N ALA A 107 -17.72 -11.82 5.42
CA ALA A 107 -18.99 -11.48 6.08
C ALA A 107 -20.02 -12.58 5.84
N LYS A 108 -20.89 -12.81 6.83
CA LYS A 108 -21.98 -13.82 6.74
C LYS A 108 -21.49 -15.25 6.42
N GLY A 109 -20.23 -15.56 6.73
CA GLY A 109 -19.62 -16.86 6.45
C GLY A 109 -19.02 -17.01 5.05
N PHE A 110 -18.99 -15.95 4.23
CA PHE A 110 -18.43 -15.95 2.89
C PHE A 110 -17.24 -14.98 2.79
N ILE A 111 -16.29 -15.30 1.93
CA ILE A 111 -15.19 -14.40 1.57
C ILE A 111 -15.42 -13.93 0.15
N ASN A 112 -15.48 -12.61 -0.04
CA ASN A 112 -15.71 -11.95 -1.31
C ASN A 112 -14.55 -11.00 -1.63
N TYR A 113 -14.33 -10.78 -2.92
CA TYR A 113 -13.32 -9.86 -3.43
C TYR A 113 -14.00 -8.67 -4.07
N TYR A 114 -13.60 -7.48 -3.67
CA TYR A 114 -14.13 -6.24 -4.23
C TYR A 114 -12.99 -5.38 -4.79
N ALA A 115 -13.31 -4.62 -5.82
CA ALA A 115 -12.56 -3.47 -6.23
C ALA A 115 -13.46 -2.24 -6.12
N ALA A 116 -12.99 -1.15 -5.54
CA ALA A 116 -13.69 0.13 -5.60
C ALA A 116 -12.87 1.11 -6.43
N VAL A 117 -13.48 1.61 -7.50
CA VAL A 117 -12.77 2.23 -8.61
C VAL A 117 -13.42 3.58 -8.96
N PRO A 118 -12.62 4.65 -9.18
CA PRO A 118 -13.17 5.89 -9.74
C PRO A 118 -13.91 5.64 -11.05
N VAL A 119 -15.08 6.25 -11.23
CA VAL A 119 -15.94 6.09 -12.44
C VAL A 119 -15.11 6.12 -13.73
N SER A 120 -14.15 7.04 -13.83
CA SER A 120 -13.30 7.20 -15.01
C SER A 120 -12.27 6.09 -15.24
N LEU A 121 -12.10 5.16 -14.30
CA LEU A 121 -11.16 4.04 -14.38
C LEU A 121 -11.85 2.68 -14.36
N VAL A 122 -13.17 2.63 -14.27
CA VAL A 122 -13.95 1.38 -14.17
C VAL A 122 -13.59 0.43 -15.31
N GLU A 123 -13.68 0.89 -16.53
CA GLU A 123 -13.38 0.05 -17.71
C GLU A 123 -11.91 -0.40 -17.76
N VAL A 124 -10.99 0.46 -17.35
CA VAL A 124 -9.55 0.11 -17.29
C VAL A 124 -9.30 -1.01 -16.29
N VAL A 125 -9.93 -0.94 -15.11
CA VAL A 125 -9.76 -1.97 -14.06
C VAL A 125 -10.48 -3.25 -14.45
N LYS A 126 -11.71 -3.17 -15.01
CA LYS A 126 -12.40 -4.34 -15.56
C LYS A 126 -11.55 -5.05 -16.62
N GLN A 127 -11.01 -4.30 -17.57
CA GLN A 127 -10.13 -4.84 -18.60
C GLN A 127 -8.86 -5.46 -18.00
N ALA A 128 -8.26 -4.84 -17.00
CA ALA A 128 -7.07 -5.36 -16.34
C ALA A 128 -7.35 -6.71 -15.65
N VAL A 129 -8.47 -6.82 -14.93
CA VAL A 129 -8.87 -8.07 -14.25
C VAL A 129 -9.19 -9.16 -15.28
N ILE A 130 -9.99 -8.86 -16.32
CA ILE A 130 -10.35 -9.84 -17.36
C ILE A 130 -9.11 -10.30 -18.15
N SER A 131 -8.16 -9.40 -18.39
CA SER A 131 -6.91 -9.77 -19.08
C SER A 131 -6.06 -10.75 -18.28
N ALA A 132 -6.08 -10.65 -16.96
CA ALA A 132 -5.35 -11.54 -16.05
C ALA A 132 -6.14 -12.82 -15.73
N TYR A 133 -7.45 -12.68 -15.57
CA TYR A 133 -8.39 -13.74 -15.19
C TYR A 133 -9.58 -13.75 -16.14
N PRO A 134 -9.46 -14.39 -17.33
CA PRO A 134 -10.48 -14.35 -18.36
C PRO A 134 -11.84 -14.94 -17.96
N THR A 135 -11.85 -15.82 -16.96
CA THR A 135 -13.06 -16.46 -16.42
C THR A 135 -13.73 -15.64 -15.31
N ALA A 136 -13.08 -14.58 -14.83
CA ALA A 136 -13.63 -13.73 -13.78
C ALA A 136 -14.89 -13.01 -14.27
N ARG A 137 -15.93 -12.99 -13.44
CA ARG A 137 -17.14 -12.20 -13.67
C ARG A 137 -17.12 -10.98 -12.75
N LEU A 138 -17.33 -9.82 -13.34
CA LEU A 138 -17.29 -8.53 -12.64
C LEU A 138 -18.69 -7.92 -12.62
N GLU A 139 -19.18 -7.62 -11.43
CA GLU A 139 -20.50 -7.07 -11.22
C GLU A 139 -20.40 -5.76 -10.43
N GLU A 140 -20.94 -4.68 -10.98
CA GLU A 140 -21.11 -3.45 -10.22
C GLU A 140 -22.19 -3.67 -9.17
N THR A 141 -21.85 -3.44 -7.93
CA THR A 141 -22.72 -3.76 -6.79
C THR A 141 -22.90 -2.55 -5.87
N TYR A 142 -23.76 -2.72 -4.89
CA TYR A 142 -23.91 -1.76 -3.81
C TYR A 142 -22.76 -1.94 -2.80
N GLU A 143 -22.62 -0.97 -1.90
CA GLU A 143 -21.67 -1.05 -0.81
C GLU A 143 -21.88 -2.31 0.04
N HIS A 144 -20.79 -3.01 0.34
CA HIS A 144 -20.81 -4.13 1.26
C HIS A 144 -20.69 -3.65 2.71
N ASN A 145 -21.25 -4.41 3.63
CA ASN A 145 -21.23 -4.09 5.05
C ASN A 145 -20.68 -5.29 5.84
N ILE A 146 -19.54 -5.07 6.52
CA ILE A 146 -18.97 -6.04 7.47
C ILE A 146 -19.52 -5.86 8.89
N PHE A 147 -20.18 -4.74 9.14
CA PHE A 147 -20.80 -4.40 10.41
C PHE A 147 -22.25 -4.85 10.33
N SER A 148 -22.57 -6.07 10.77
CA SER A 148 -23.96 -6.50 10.84
C SER A 148 -24.60 -5.97 12.11
N ASP A 149 -25.78 -5.41 12.03
CA ASP A 149 -26.70 -4.96 13.08
C ASP A 149 -26.20 -4.10 14.25
N VAL A 150 -27.12 -3.35 14.79
CA VAL A 150 -26.97 -2.40 15.92
C VAL A 150 -26.29 -3.08 17.10
N GLY A 151 -25.14 -2.56 17.51
CA GLY A 151 -24.41 -3.02 18.71
C GLY A 151 -23.01 -3.58 18.47
N LYS A 152 -22.60 -3.81 17.22
CA LYS A 152 -21.29 -4.40 16.91
C LYS A 152 -20.11 -3.41 16.90
N ILE A 153 -20.38 -2.12 16.99
CA ILE A 153 -19.31 -1.09 17.07
C ILE A 153 -18.39 -1.34 18.27
N ASN A 154 -18.93 -1.81 19.38
CA ASN A 154 -18.15 -2.10 20.59
C ASN A 154 -17.21 -3.30 20.46
N GLY A 155 -17.47 -4.22 19.54
CA GLY A 155 -16.61 -5.35 19.19
C GLY A 155 -15.75 -5.12 17.98
N THR A 156 -15.69 -3.89 17.46
CA THR A 156 -14.89 -3.56 16.29
C THR A 156 -13.46 -3.18 16.67
N LEU A 157 -12.50 -3.82 16.02
CA LEU A 157 -11.08 -3.58 16.18
C LEU A 157 -10.44 -3.42 14.80
N GLY A 158 -9.30 -2.75 14.75
CA GLY A 158 -8.57 -2.62 13.50
C GLY A 158 -7.43 -1.62 13.57
N GLY A 159 -6.78 -1.44 12.44
CA GLY A 159 -5.64 -0.56 12.31
C GLY A 159 -5.05 -0.60 10.90
N GLU A 160 -3.83 -0.12 10.80
CA GLU A 160 -3.09 -0.07 9.54
C GLU A 160 -1.77 -0.84 9.65
N PHE A 161 -1.39 -1.48 8.56
CA PHE A 161 -0.04 -2.00 8.42
C PHE A 161 0.87 -0.92 7.81
N VAL A 162 2.06 -0.80 8.35
CA VAL A 162 3.11 0.09 7.85
C VAL A 162 4.39 -0.70 7.64
N LEU A 163 5.28 -0.23 6.76
CA LEU A 163 6.57 -0.86 6.60
C LEU A 163 7.44 -0.69 7.85
N LYS A 164 8.22 -1.72 8.20
CA LYS A 164 9.17 -1.68 9.32
C LYS A 164 10.33 -0.75 9.06
N GLN A 165 10.76 -0.66 7.80
CA GLN A 165 11.89 0.14 7.33
C GLN A 165 11.47 1.09 6.21
N SER A 166 12.42 1.85 5.66
CA SER A 166 12.19 2.69 4.48
C SER A 166 11.57 1.88 3.32
N TYR A 167 10.67 2.50 2.59
CA TYR A 167 10.03 1.90 1.41
C TYR A 167 11.01 1.47 0.31
N ALA A 168 12.25 1.93 0.35
CA ALA A 168 13.27 1.51 -0.59
C ALA A 168 13.59 0.01 -0.48
N TYR A 169 13.49 -0.55 0.73
CA TYR A 169 13.69 -1.99 0.95
C TYR A 169 12.45 -2.76 0.52
N PRO A 170 12.59 -3.79 -0.33
CA PRO A 170 11.46 -4.63 -0.70
C PRO A 170 11.01 -5.52 0.48
N ILE A 171 9.72 -5.83 0.53
CA ILE A 171 9.21 -6.91 1.38
C ILE A 171 9.59 -8.26 0.79
N ALA A 172 9.50 -9.33 1.58
CA ALA A 172 9.61 -10.67 1.05
C ALA A 172 8.41 -10.98 0.14
N THR A 173 8.71 -11.62 -0.98
CA THR A 173 7.71 -12.04 -1.97
C THR A 173 7.62 -13.56 -2.02
N PHE A 174 6.70 -14.09 -2.81
CA PHE A 174 6.62 -15.53 -3.06
C PHE A 174 7.93 -16.13 -3.55
N GLN A 175 8.72 -15.38 -4.34
CA GLN A 175 10.02 -15.84 -4.83
C GLN A 175 11.02 -16.13 -3.69
N ASP A 176 10.89 -15.40 -2.59
CA ASP A 176 11.76 -15.54 -1.41
C ASP A 176 11.35 -16.70 -0.51
N SER A 177 10.05 -16.84 -0.22
CA SER A 177 9.53 -17.81 0.76
C SER A 177 9.00 -19.10 0.12
N LYS A 178 8.64 -19.07 -1.15
CA LYS A 178 7.88 -20.13 -1.86
C LYS A 178 6.57 -20.51 -1.15
N ARG A 179 6.04 -19.60 -0.35
CA ARG A 179 4.77 -19.73 0.38
C ARG A 179 3.81 -18.64 -0.07
N ASP A 180 2.57 -19.01 -0.25
CA ASP A 180 1.51 -18.08 -0.57
C ASP A 180 0.99 -17.41 0.71
N ALA A 181 1.30 -16.12 0.87
CA ALA A 181 0.83 -15.34 1.99
C ALA A 181 -0.68 -15.09 1.93
N MET A 182 -1.24 -15.00 0.71
CA MET A 182 -2.68 -14.81 0.49
C MET A 182 -3.48 -15.99 1.05
N GLN A 183 -3.02 -17.23 0.83
CA GLN A 183 -3.65 -18.44 1.38
C GLN A 183 -3.67 -18.39 2.93
N SER A 184 -2.59 -17.93 3.57
CA SER A 184 -2.55 -17.78 5.03
C SER A 184 -3.53 -16.71 5.52
N ILE A 185 -3.67 -15.61 4.79
CA ILE A 185 -4.63 -14.55 5.10
C ILE A 185 -6.06 -15.07 4.97
N LEU A 186 -6.38 -15.78 3.90
CA LEU A 186 -7.70 -16.36 3.69
C LEU A 186 -8.02 -17.41 4.76
N SER A 187 -7.05 -18.26 5.11
CA SER A 187 -7.20 -19.24 6.19
C SER A 187 -7.51 -18.59 7.54
N ALA A 188 -6.90 -17.44 7.86
CA ALA A 188 -7.24 -16.69 9.06
C ALA A 188 -8.69 -16.15 9.03
N MET A 189 -9.24 -15.87 7.84
CA MET A 189 -10.60 -15.38 7.66
C MET A 189 -11.65 -16.50 7.62
N THR A 190 -11.26 -17.76 7.41
CA THR A 190 -12.23 -18.89 7.43
C THR A 190 -12.82 -19.16 8.83
N SER A 191 -12.21 -18.63 9.88
CA SER A 191 -12.73 -18.74 11.26
C SER A 191 -13.94 -17.81 11.55
N LEU A 192 -14.33 -16.96 10.59
CA LEU A 192 -15.48 -16.06 10.73
C LEU A 192 -16.79 -16.84 10.76
N SER A 193 -17.62 -16.55 11.76
CA SER A 193 -19.01 -17.01 11.83
C SER A 193 -19.92 -16.08 11.03
N LYS A 194 -21.21 -16.47 10.90
CA LYS A 194 -22.22 -15.64 10.21
C LYS A 194 -22.39 -14.24 10.79
N ASP A 195 -22.08 -14.09 12.09
CA ASP A 195 -22.22 -12.80 12.81
C ASP A 195 -20.91 -11.99 12.86
N ASP A 196 -19.83 -12.51 12.33
CA ASP A 196 -18.55 -11.83 12.30
C ASP A 196 -18.32 -11.19 10.95
N GLY A 197 -17.56 -10.12 10.94
CA GLY A 197 -17.06 -9.47 9.75
C GLY A 197 -15.58 -9.15 9.85
N ALA A 198 -14.85 -9.33 8.79
CA ALA A 198 -13.46 -8.88 8.68
C ALA A 198 -13.20 -8.36 7.27
N ALA A 199 -12.39 -7.33 7.17
CA ALA A 199 -11.96 -6.82 5.88
C ALA A 199 -10.48 -6.44 5.90
N ILE A 200 -9.81 -6.75 4.80
CA ILE A 200 -8.48 -6.26 4.47
C ILE A 200 -8.66 -5.35 3.25
N GLN A 201 -8.31 -4.09 3.42
CA GLN A 201 -8.47 -3.05 2.40
C GLN A 201 -7.10 -2.56 1.96
N ILE A 202 -6.85 -2.64 0.67
CA ILE A 202 -5.61 -2.21 0.02
C ILE A 202 -5.96 -1.03 -0.89
N LEU A 203 -5.74 0.18 -0.40
CA LEU A 203 -5.84 1.38 -1.22
C LEU A 203 -4.52 1.60 -1.94
N LEU A 204 -4.56 1.80 -3.24
CA LEU A 204 -3.38 2.00 -4.04
C LEU A 204 -3.55 3.10 -5.08
N ARG A 205 -2.50 3.82 -5.36
CA ARG A 205 -2.41 4.79 -6.45
C ARG A 205 -0.99 4.78 -7.03
N PRO A 206 -0.80 4.99 -8.33
CA PRO A 206 0.54 5.01 -8.91
C PRO A 206 1.45 5.99 -8.18
N ALA A 207 2.67 5.57 -7.84
CA ALA A 207 3.65 6.38 -7.12
C ALA A 207 4.33 7.40 -8.03
N ASP A 208 4.74 8.55 -7.46
CA ASP A 208 5.53 9.54 -8.20
C ASP A 208 6.87 8.94 -8.64
N PRO A 209 7.28 9.04 -9.92
CA PRO A 209 8.52 8.44 -10.41
C PRO A 209 9.80 8.83 -9.64
N SER A 210 9.77 9.92 -8.88
CA SER A 210 10.89 10.37 -8.04
C SER A 210 11.27 9.36 -6.94
N TRP A 211 10.35 8.46 -6.56
CA TRP A 211 10.62 7.42 -5.57
C TRP A 211 11.82 6.54 -5.97
N ARG A 212 11.97 6.25 -7.27
CA ARG A 212 13.08 5.44 -7.80
C ARG A 212 14.42 6.12 -7.53
N LYS A 213 14.51 7.42 -7.83
CA LYS A 213 15.71 8.21 -7.58
C LYS A 213 16.06 8.23 -6.09
N ASN A 214 15.08 8.36 -5.23
CA ASN A 214 15.27 8.37 -3.79
C ASN A 214 15.77 7.00 -3.28
N ALA A 215 15.19 5.90 -3.77
CA ALA A 215 15.61 4.54 -3.42
C ALA A 215 17.03 4.25 -3.90
N SER A 216 17.36 4.55 -5.16
CA SER A 216 18.72 4.38 -5.71
C SER A 216 19.75 5.28 -4.99
N THR A 217 19.34 6.49 -4.58
CA THR A 217 20.23 7.37 -3.80
C THR A 217 20.54 6.76 -2.44
N LEU A 218 19.56 6.15 -1.77
CA LEU A 218 19.75 5.44 -0.50
C LEU A 218 20.72 4.26 -0.68
N ALA A 219 20.51 3.43 -1.71
CA ALA A 219 21.37 2.30 -2.01
C ALA A 219 22.82 2.75 -2.27
N ASN A 220 23.00 3.80 -3.09
CA ASN A 220 24.31 4.34 -3.42
C ASN A 220 25.05 4.95 -2.21
N LYS A 221 24.33 5.64 -1.31
CA LYS A 221 24.91 6.16 -0.06
C LYS A 221 25.42 5.02 0.81
N LYS A 222 24.64 3.95 0.96
CA LYS A 222 25.04 2.77 1.74
C LYS A 222 26.22 2.03 1.12
N ARG A 223 26.25 1.85 -0.22
CA ARG A 223 27.43 1.29 -0.92
C ARG A 223 28.71 2.09 -0.68
N LYS A 224 28.58 3.40 -0.47
CA LYS A 224 29.71 4.30 -0.14
C LYS A 224 30.02 4.36 1.35
N GLY A 225 29.37 3.57 2.20
CA GLY A 225 29.54 3.62 3.66
C GLY A 225 29.11 4.92 4.31
N GLN A 226 28.31 5.75 3.60
CA GLN A 226 27.77 6.99 4.14
C GLN A 226 26.55 6.68 4.98
N GLU A 227 26.64 6.81 6.30
CA GLU A 227 25.50 6.71 7.18
C GLU A 227 24.47 7.80 6.84
N SER A 228 23.22 7.38 6.68
CA SER A 228 22.11 8.31 6.48
C SER A 228 21.83 9.02 7.81
N ARG A 229 22.37 10.22 7.98
CA ARG A 229 21.97 11.07 9.10
C ARG A 229 20.47 11.37 8.97
N THR A 230 19.75 11.25 10.08
CA THR A 230 18.33 11.61 10.12
C THR A 230 18.17 13.08 9.72
N GLY A 231 17.05 13.45 9.09
CA GLY A 231 16.84 14.82 8.60
C GLY A 231 17.03 15.89 9.69
N PHE A 232 16.76 15.53 10.94
CA PHE A 232 16.96 16.40 12.10
C PHE A 232 18.46 16.60 12.42
N GLU A 233 19.25 15.54 12.39
CA GLU A 233 20.70 15.60 12.58
C GLU A 233 21.41 16.34 11.43
N ALA A 234 20.91 16.15 10.19
CA ALA A 234 21.39 16.87 9.03
C ALA A 234 21.10 18.38 9.13
N PHE A 235 19.93 18.76 9.65
CA PHE A 235 19.55 20.15 9.87
C PHE A 235 20.41 20.81 10.96
N PHE A 236 20.63 20.15 12.09
CA PHE A 236 21.52 20.65 13.14
C PHE A 236 22.97 20.74 12.68
N TRP A 237 23.45 19.77 11.91
CA TRP A 237 24.78 19.81 11.33
C TRP A 237 24.91 20.96 10.33
N TRP A 238 23.90 21.24 9.52
CA TRP A 238 23.88 22.36 8.60
C TRP A 238 23.92 23.72 9.34
N ILE A 239 23.11 23.88 10.39
CA ILE A 239 23.15 25.07 11.26
C ILE A 239 24.52 25.22 11.91
N LYS A 240 25.09 24.14 12.43
CA LYS A 240 26.43 24.14 13.03
C LYS A 240 27.52 24.53 12.00
N SER A 241 27.37 24.03 10.76
CA SER A 241 28.32 24.38 9.67
C SER A 241 28.26 25.86 9.31
N ILE A 242 27.07 26.46 9.28
CA ILE A 242 26.91 27.91 9.06
C ILE A 242 27.51 28.69 10.21
N PHE A 243 27.29 28.27 11.45
CA PHE A 243 27.82 28.95 12.64
C PHE A 243 29.39 28.89 12.67
N VAL A 244 29.95 27.75 12.29
CA VAL A 244 31.40 27.57 12.16
C VAL A 244 31.97 28.37 10.99
N ALA A 245 31.24 28.48 9.88
CA ALA A 245 31.64 29.29 8.74
C ALA A 245 31.65 30.81 9.04
N ILE A 246 30.68 31.25 9.88
CA ILE A 246 30.60 32.65 10.31
C ILE A 246 31.64 32.99 11.41
N SER A 247 32.02 32.00 12.23
CA SER A 247 32.94 32.18 13.36
C SER A 247 34.42 32.03 12.99
N LYS A 248 34.79 31.54 11.80
CA LYS A 248 36.16 31.43 11.33
C LYS A 248 36.48 32.57 10.36
N ALA A 249 37.26 33.52 10.83
CA ALA A 249 38.04 34.40 9.97
C ALA A 249 39.04 33.58 9.09
N PRO A 250 39.43 34.08 7.90
CA PRO A 250 40.23 33.30 6.96
C PRO A 250 41.65 33.12 7.46
N GLU A 251 41.99 31.93 7.93
CA GLU A 251 43.38 31.47 8.03
C GLU A 251 43.67 30.51 6.87
N GLN A 252 44.71 30.88 6.15
CA GLN A 252 45.28 30.15 5.02
C GLN A 252 45.92 28.82 5.43
N ASN A 253 45.77 27.85 4.55
CA ASN A 253 46.65 26.71 4.29
C ASN A 253 46.91 25.67 5.39
N SER A 254 46.31 24.50 5.19
CA SER A 254 47.15 23.32 4.97
C SER A 254 46.33 22.21 4.27
N LYS A 255 46.85 21.79 3.13
CA LYS A 255 46.51 20.56 2.46
C LYS A 255 46.89 19.41 3.37
N ASP A 256 45.90 18.68 3.83
CA ASP A 256 46.07 17.27 4.15
C ASP A 256 44.96 16.49 3.46
N GLN A 257 45.27 16.08 2.25
CA GLN A 257 44.61 14.99 1.56
C GLN A 257 45.09 13.69 2.23
N SER A 258 44.31 13.16 3.14
CA SER A 258 44.36 11.73 3.46
C SER A 258 42.89 11.24 3.59
N GLY A 259 42.23 11.26 2.46
CA GLY A 259 40.95 10.56 2.27
C GLY A 259 41.21 9.12 1.85
N GLY A 260 41.90 8.34 2.67
CA GLY A 260 41.85 6.89 2.63
C GLY A 260 40.48 6.44 3.15
N GLY A 261 39.45 6.53 2.31
CA GLY A 261 38.18 5.89 2.58
C GLY A 261 38.43 4.39 2.61
N ASN A 262 38.56 3.80 3.80
CA ASN A 262 38.36 2.38 3.99
C ASN A 262 37.01 2.04 3.33
N LYS A 263 37.05 1.43 2.15
CA LYS A 263 35.92 0.78 1.55
C LYS A 263 35.56 -0.34 2.52
N LYS A 264 34.56 -0.08 3.40
CA LYS A 264 33.99 -1.11 4.24
C LYS A 264 33.50 -2.19 3.29
N GLU A 265 34.13 -3.36 3.29
CA GLU A 265 33.66 -4.50 2.53
C GLU A 265 32.23 -4.78 3.02
N LEU A 266 31.26 -4.68 2.11
CA LEU A 266 29.88 -5.00 2.40
C LEU A 266 29.80 -6.50 2.67
N SER A 267 29.08 -6.86 3.73
CA SER A 267 28.74 -8.28 3.94
C SER A 267 27.89 -8.78 2.76
N ASN A 268 27.92 -10.09 2.50
CA ASN A 268 27.11 -10.69 1.44
C ASN A 268 25.62 -10.34 1.58
N LEU A 269 25.12 -10.27 2.82
CA LEU A 269 23.73 -9.88 3.10
C LEU A 269 23.47 -8.40 2.77
N GLU A 270 24.41 -7.50 3.08
CA GLU A 270 24.28 -6.09 2.73
C GLU A 270 24.29 -5.88 1.22
N ALA A 271 25.19 -6.58 0.50
CA ALA A 271 25.24 -6.55 -0.96
C ALA A 271 23.90 -7.04 -1.57
N ALA A 272 23.40 -8.19 -1.14
CA ALA A 272 22.12 -8.74 -1.59
C ALA A 272 20.94 -7.81 -1.28
N THR A 273 20.96 -7.13 -0.13
CA THR A 273 19.93 -6.15 0.24
C THR A 273 19.95 -4.94 -0.70
N LEU A 274 21.13 -4.45 -1.07
CA LEU A 274 21.26 -3.30 -1.99
C LEU A 274 20.84 -3.67 -3.41
N ASP A 275 21.16 -4.88 -3.85
CA ASP A 275 20.72 -5.40 -5.16
C ASP A 275 19.18 -5.58 -5.19
N ALA A 276 18.58 -6.02 -4.09
CA ALA A 276 17.12 -6.10 -3.96
C ALA A 276 16.44 -4.72 -4.05
N ILE A 277 17.08 -3.65 -3.54
CA ILE A 277 16.58 -2.27 -3.71
C ILE A 277 16.62 -1.86 -5.18
N ASP A 278 17.72 -2.15 -5.88
CA ASP A 278 17.84 -1.83 -7.30
C ASP A 278 16.82 -2.60 -8.14
N ASP A 279 16.61 -3.87 -7.83
CA ASP A 279 15.60 -4.70 -8.50
C ASP A 279 14.18 -4.17 -8.28
N LYS A 280 13.84 -3.79 -7.06
CA LYS A 280 12.56 -3.14 -6.75
C LYS A 280 12.30 -1.92 -7.64
N THR A 281 13.32 -1.13 -7.96
CA THR A 281 13.17 0.10 -8.77
C THR A 281 12.86 -0.16 -10.25
N ARG A 282 13.04 -1.37 -10.75
CA ARG A 282 12.75 -1.73 -12.15
C ARG A 282 11.26 -1.84 -12.43
N HIS A 283 10.46 -2.12 -11.42
CA HIS A 283 9.02 -2.34 -11.57
C HIS A 283 8.21 -1.05 -11.35
N ALA A 284 6.99 -1.04 -11.85
CA ALA A 284 6.01 -0.01 -11.52
C ALA A 284 5.69 -0.08 -10.02
N ALA A 285 5.45 1.08 -9.38
CA ALA A 285 5.16 1.12 -7.96
C ALA A 285 3.99 2.03 -7.63
N PHE A 286 3.45 1.80 -6.43
CA PHE A 286 2.25 2.43 -5.91
C PHE A 286 2.48 2.95 -4.51
N GLU A 287 1.90 4.10 -4.19
CA GLU A 287 1.65 4.48 -2.82
C GLU A 287 0.48 3.64 -2.31
N VAL A 288 0.66 3.00 -1.16
CA VAL A 288 -0.27 1.99 -0.64
C VAL A 288 -0.70 2.35 0.77
N VAL A 289 -1.97 2.11 1.09
CA VAL A 289 -2.51 2.07 2.44
C VAL A 289 -3.14 0.70 2.64
N LEU A 290 -2.75 0.04 3.71
CA LEU A 290 -3.21 -1.31 4.03
C LEU A 290 -3.90 -1.28 5.38
N ARG A 291 -5.23 -1.49 5.37
CA ARG A 291 -6.09 -1.50 6.56
C ARG A 291 -6.63 -2.88 6.84
N VAL A 292 -6.83 -3.15 8.10
CA VAL A 292 -7.60 -4.31 8.56
C VAL A 292 -8.64 -3.83 9.56
N VAL A 293 -9.86 -4.32 9.37
CA VAL A 293 -10.99 -4.07 10.28
C VAL A 293 -11.69 -5.38 10.56
N VAL A 294 -11.94 -5.65 11.82
CA VAL A 294 -12.66 -6.86 12.27
C VAL A 294 -13.78 -6.42 13.18
N SER A 295 -14.95 -7.01 13.02
CA SER A 295 -16.13 -6.74 13.82
C SER A 295 -16.79 -8.04 14.25
N SER A 296 -17.11 -8.16 15.54
CA SER A 296 -17.83 -9.29 16.12
C SER A 296 -18.68 -8.82 17.29
N ASN A 297 -19.67 -9.61 17.67
CA ASN A 297 -20.46 -9.36 18.89
C ASN A 297 -19.63 -9.53 20.17
N ILE A 298 -18.52 -10.26 20.08
CA ILE A 298 -17.64 -10.58 21.23
C ILE A 298 -16.27 -9.99 20.96
N SER A 299 -15.82 -9.05 21.80
CA SER A 299 -14.56 -8.35 21.65
C SER A 299 -13.34 -9.29 21.64
N GLN A 300 -13.33 -10.34 22.48
CA GLN A 300 -12.26 -11.34 22.48
C GLN A 300 -12.18 -12.08 21.13
N LYS A 301 -13.32 -12.34 20.49
CA LYS A 301 -13.34 -12.98 19.19
C LYS A 301 -12.76 -12.08 18.09
N SER A 302 -13.11 -10.79 18.08
CA SER A 302 -12.48 -9.80 17.20
C SER A 302 -10.96 -9.75 17.40
N GLN A 303 -10.51 -9.78 18.65
CA GLN A 303 -9.09 -9.82 19.00
C GLN A 303 -8.39 -11.07 18.44
N SER A 304 -9.02 -12.23 18.57
CA SER A 304 -8.49 -13.51 18.08
C SER A 304 -8.36 -13.50 16.57
N ILE A 305 -9.42 -13.10 15.84
CA ILE A 305 -9.43 -13.01 14.38
C ILE A 305 -8.36 -12.02 13.90
N LEU A 306 -8.33 -10.83 14.50
CA LEU A 306 -7.35 -9.81 14.16
C LEU A 306 -5.91 -10.31 14.38
N SER A 307 -5.65 -11.03 15.48
CA SER A 307 -4.33 -11.59 15.77
C SER A 307 -3.89 -12.63 14.74
N GLN A 308 -4.81 -13.47 14.26
CA GLN A 308 -4.55 -14.45 13.21
C GLN A 308 -4.22 -13.76 11.87
N ILE A 309 -4.98 -12.72 11.52
CA ILE A 309 -4.70 -11.92 10.31
C ILE A 309 -3.31 -11.27 10.44
N ILE A 310 -3.01 -10.64 11.57
CA ILE A 310 -1.69 -10.00 11.80
C ILE A 310 -0.56 -11.03 11.67
N ALA A 311 -0.74 -12.23 12.24
CA ALA A 311 0.26 -13.29 12.16
C ALA A 311 0.56 -13.72 10.72
N SER A 312 -0.44 -13.75 9.83
CA SER A 312 -0.26 -14.09 8.41
C SER A 312 0.68 -13.11 7.68
N PHE A 313 0.74 -11.86 8.13
CA PHE A 313 1.63 -10.85 7.54
C PHE A 313 3.12 -11.06 7.87
N SER A 314 3.44 -11.97 8.80
CA SER A 314 4.84 -12.34 9.08
C SER A 314 5.53 -13.01 7.89
N LEU A 315 4.76 -13.57 6.95
CA LEU A 315 5.29 -14.19 5.74
C LEU A 315 5.97 -13.19 4.78
N PHE A 316 5.69 -11.90 4.95
CA PHE A 316 6.35 -10.83 4.18
C PHE A 316 7.68 -10.37 4.80
N ASP A 317 8.10 -10.97 5.92
CA ASP A 317 9.38 -10.69 6.57
C ASP A 317 10.44 -11.70 6.13
N ALA A 318 11.62 -11.20 5.77
CA ALA A 318 12.79 -12.05 5.53
C ALA A 318 14.09 -11.30 5.89
N PRO A 319 15.17 -12.00 6.19
CA PRO A 319 16.48 -11.39 6.42
C PRO A 319 16.91 -10.50 5.25
N GLY A 320 17.33 -9.27 5.52
CA GLY A 320 17.73 -8.30 4.50
C GLY A 320 16.59 -7.67 3.72
N LYS A 321 15.35 -8.04 3.99
CA LYS A 321 14.14 -7.48 3.40
C LYS A 321 13.40 -6.57 4.41
N ASN A 322 12.39 -5.87 3.92
CA ASN A 322 11.42 -5.16 4.74
C ASN A 322 10.34 -6.15 5.23
N GLY A 323 9.37 -5.63 5.95
CA GLY A 323 8.19 -6.35 6.39
C GLY A 323 7.15 -5.38 6.90
N PHE A 324 6.03 -5.92 7.36
CA PHE A 324 4.93 -5.12 7.88
C PHE A 324 4.95 -5.07 9.41
N LYS A 325 4.59 -3.89 9.94
CA LYS A 325 4.29 -3.66 11.35
C LYS A 325 2.83 -3.22 11.44
N TYR A 326 2.06 -3.90 12.25
CA TYR A 326 0.69 -3.50 12.57
C TYR A 326 0.69 -2.34 13.57
N VAL A 327 -0.14 -1.35 13.29
CA VAL A 327 -0.38 -0.17 14.13
C VAL A 327 -1.88 -0.13 14.45
N PRO A 328 -2.28 -0.44 15.70
CA PRO A 328 -3.68 -0.38 16.10
C PRO A 328 -4.20 1.06 16.01
N SER A 329 -5.45 1.22 15.60
CA SER A 329 -6.11 2.52 15.64
C SER A 329 -6.50 2.86 17.07
N LYS A 330 -6.24 4.10 17.47
CA LYS A 330 -6.73 4.67 18.71
C LYS A 330 -8.15 5.25 18.57
N ASP A 331 -8.51 5.61 17.36
CA ASP A 331 -9.80 6.13 16.95
C ASP A 331 -10.47 5.09 16.03
N ILE A 332 -11.30 4.25 16.61
CA ILE A 332 -12.00 3.19 15.87
C ILE A 332 -13.08 3.78 14.96
N GLU A 333 -13.79 4.82 15.38
CA GLU A 333 -14.83 5.47 14.56
C GLU A 333 -14.20 6.12 13.33
N GLY A 334 -13.10 6.82 13.50
CA GLY A 334 -12.34 7.40 12.39
C GLY A 334 -11.75 6.33 11.46
N LEU A 335 -11.31 5.19 11.99
CA LEU A 335 -10.86 4.06 11.18
C LEU A 335 -12.01 3.46 10.36
N VAL A 336 -13.15 3.20 10.98
CA VAL A 336 -14.36 2.67 10.33
C VAL A 336 -14.83 3.61 9.23
N THR A 337 -14.92 4.91 9.54
CA THR A 337 -15.25 5.94 8.55
C THR A 337 -14.26 5.93 7.39
N SER A 338 -12.96 5.88 7.67
CA SER A 338 -11.91 5.83 6.65
C SER A 338 -11.96 4.56 5.80
N TYR A 339 -12.38 3.44 6.39
CA TYR A 339 -12.60 2.17 5.69
C TYR A 339 -13.80 2.25 4.76
N ILE A 340 -14.97 2.66 5.26
CA ILE A 340 -16.23 2.77 4.48
C ILE A 340 -16.04 3.74 3.31
N MET A 341 -15.47 4.92 3.60
CA MET A 341 -15.24 5.97 2.60
C MET A 341 -14.03 5.70 1.71
N ARG A 342 -13.28 4.64 1.94
CA ARG A 342 -12.03 4.32 1.23
C ARG A 342 -11.09 5.52 1.17
N PHE A 343 -10.98 6.20 2.30
CA PHE A 343 -10.24 7.44 2.39
C PHE A 343 -8.73 7.20 2.31
N PHE A 344 -8.07 7.82 1.32
CA PHE A 344 -6.62 7.75 1.16
C PHE A 344 -5.97 8.90 1.95
N PRO A 345 -5.23 8.63 3.06
CA PRO A 345 -4.66 9.68 3.88
C PRO A 345 -3.64 10.51 3.11
N GLN A 346 -3.62 11.83 3.32
CA GLN A 346 -2.68 12.72 2.64
C GLN A 346 -1.23 12.49 3.03
N HIS A 347 -1.01 12.20 4.30
CA HIS A 347 0.27 11.84 4.85
C HIS A 347 0.38 10.32 4.93
N ASN A 348 0.40 9.67 3.75
CA ASN A 348 0.80 8.28 3.70
C ASN A 348 2.20 8.19 4.31
N LYS A 349 2.36 7.32 5.29
CA LYS A 349 3.62 7.10 6.03
C LYS A 349 4.75 6.52 5.15
N GLY A 350 4.69 6.79 3.84
CA GLY A 350 5.73 6.42 2.88
C GLY A 350 5.73 4.95 2.51
N MET A 351 4.60 4.24 2.55
CA MET A 351 4.52 2.88 2.05
C MET A 351 4.44 2.90 0.52
N ILE A 352 5.52 2.46 -0.12
CA ILE A 352 5.59 2.26 -1.57
C ILE A 352 5.90 0.80 -1.82
N LEU A 353 4.99 0.12 -2.52
CA LEU A 353 5.14 -1.25 -2.97
C LEU A 353 5.16 -1.28 -4.50
N ASN A 354 6.00 -2.14 -5.07
CA ASN A 354 5.99 -2.34 -6.51
C ASN A 354 4.97 -3.40 -6.94
N ALA A 355 4.79 -3.59 -8.24
CA ALA A 355 3.80 -4.51 -8.79
C ALA A 355 4.04 -5.98 -8.36
N VAL A 356 5.28 -6.40 -8.15
CA VAL A 356 5.63 -7.76 -7.69
C VAL A 356 5.27 -7.96 -6.23
N GLU A 357 5.57 -6.97 -5.38
CA GLU A 357 5.23 -6.97 -3.97
C GLU A 357 3.71 -6.94 -3.77
N LEU A 358 3.00 -6.12 -4.54
CA LEU A 358 1.54 -6.07 -4.51
C LEU A 358 0.91 -7.37 -5.00
N ALA A 359 1.44 -8.00 -6.03
CA ALA A 359 0.95 -9.28 -6.51
C ALA A 359 1.14 -10.40 -5.47
N SER A 360 2.25 -10.36 -4.69
CA SER A 360 2.45 -11.28 -3.57
C SER A 360 1.51 -10.98 -2.39
N LEU A 361 1.13 -9.71 -2.19
CA LEU A 361 0.23 -9.28 -1.13
C LEU A 361 -1.24 -9.57 -1.45
N PHE A 362 -1.65 -9.32 -2.68
CA PHE A 362 -3.01 -9.52 -3.15
C PHE A 362 -3.01 -10.04 -4.59
N HIS A 363 -3.49 -11.24 -4.75
CA HIS A 363 -3.85 -11.87 -6.01
C HIS A 363 -5.12 -12.69 -5.78
N PHE A 364 -5.79 -13.09 -6.84
CA PHE A 364 -6.92 -13.99 -6.69
C PHE A 364 -6.40 -15.43 -6.58
N PRO A 365 -6.77 -16.15 -5.51
CA PRO A 365 -6.32 -17.52 -5.31
C PRO A 365 -6.91 -18.43 -6.39
N ASP A 366 -6.20 -19.50 -6.67
CA ASP A 366 -6.78 -20.62 -7.42
C ASP A 366 -7.82 -21.31 -6.53
N GLN A 367 -9.03 -21.43 -7.03
CA GLN A 367 -10.14 -21.98 -6.25
C GLN A 367 -10.00 -23.46 -5.90
N SER A 368 -9.16 -24.20 -6.60
CA SER A 368 -8.84 -25.58 -6.25
C SER A 368 -8.17 -25.73 -4.87
N ASN A 369 -7.51 -24.67 -4.39
CA ASN A 369 -6.82 -24.63 -3.10
C ASN A 369 -7.67 -24.07 -1.95
N ILE A 370 -8.83 -23.52 -2.24
CA ILE A 370 -9.80 -23.11 -1.20
C ILE A 370 -10.59 -24.35 -0.83
N HIS A 371 -10.11 -25.11 0.16
CA HIS A 371 -10.86 -26.24 0.70
C HIS A 371 -12.31 -25.85 0.94
N SER A 372 -13.19 -26.60 0.34
CA SER A 372 -14.61 -26.53 0.08
C SER A 372 -15.57 -26.24 1.26
N THR A 373 -15.20 -25.42 2.22
CA THR A 373 -16.16 -25.01 3.27
C THR A 373 -17.16 -23.95 2.81
N HIS A 374 -17.02 -23.37 1.60
CA HIS A 374 -17.84 -22.24 1.16
C HIS A 374 -18.25 -22.25 -0.33
N SER A 375 -18.28 -23.38 -0.98
CA SER A 375 -18.80 -23.50 -2.36
C SER A 375 -20.34 -23.37 -2.46
N SER A 376 -21.06 -23.25 -1.33
CA SER A 376 -22.52 -23.15 -1.31
C SER A 376 -23.08 -21.74 -1.58
N GLY A 377 -22.23 -20.72 -1.79
CA GLY A 377 -22.70 -19.36 -2.10
C GLY A 377 -23.33 -19.19 -3.48
N LEU A 378 -23.15 -20.14 -4.39
CA LEU A 378 -23.76 -20.11 -5.72
C LEU A 378 -25.17 -20.72 -5.75
N GLU A 379 -25.54 -21.58 -4.81
CA GLU A 379 -26.86 -22.20 -4.79
C GLU A 379 -27.97 -21.27 -4.27
N LEU A 380 -27.65 -20.30 -3.42
CA LEU A 380 -28.66 -19.40 -2.85
C LEU A 380 -29.07 -18.24 -3.77
N HIS A 381 -28.39 -17.99 -4.85
CA HIS A 381 -28.76 -16.89 -5.78
C HIS A 381 -29.77 -17.33 -6.85
N ASN A 382 -30.01 -18.63 -7.02
CA ASN A 382 -31.01 -19.14 -7.96
C ASN A 382 -32.42 -19.27 -7.36
N GLU A 383 -32.60 -19.18 -6.03
CA GLU A 383 -33.91 -19.32 -5.40
C GLU A 383 -34.76 -18.01 -5.32
N TYR A 384 -34.15 -16.85 -5.60
CA TYR A 384 -34.86 -15.56 -5.54
C TYR A 384 -35.40 -15.05 -6.87
N HIS A 385 -35.30 -15.82 -7.96
CA HIS A 385 -35.88 -15.44 -9.25
C HIS A 385 -37.12 -16.25 -9.68
N THR A 386 -37.70 -17.04 -8.78
CA THR A 386 -38.95 -17.74 -9.04
C THR A 386 -39.98 -17.53 -7.89
N GLN A 387 -40.35 -16.29 -7.64
CA GLN A 387 -41.68 -15.94 -7.06
C GLN A 387 -42.12 -14.57 -7.56
#